data_165b773a3ddb8e8bd40a04c2cb6bf3fb
#
_entry.id   165b773a3ddb8e8bd40a04c2cb6bf3fb
#
_cell.length_a   1.000
_cell.length_b   1.000
_cell.length_c   1.000
_cell.angle_alpha   90.00
_cell.angle_beta   90.00
_cell.angle_gamma   90.00
#
_symmetry.space_group_name_H-M   'P 1'
#
loop_
_entity.id
_entity.type
_entity.pdbx_description
1 polymer ?
#
loop_
_entity_poly.entity_id
_entity_poly.type
_entity_poly.pdbx_seq_one_letter_code
_entity_poly.pdbx_strand_id
1 'polypeptide(L)'
;MTSGVSRAAQLSGDVSVASSDASVSGSSGSLSLSTGASAIGRSGGVAVSSGVSSGGRGGSVRVAVGGGSSGAGGVLSLGAGASSDLVGGKVTVSGGSAAAGSGGAVSVSGGTGASAAGGGLSLTSGSGTGSX
;
A
#
# COMPACT_ATOMS: atom_id res chain seq x y z
N MET A 1 -7.30 -1.54 19.45
CA MET A 1 -8.54 -0.84 19.07
C MET A 1 -9.43 -1.80 18.29
N THR A 2 -10.70 -1.91 18.68
CA THR A 2 -11.66 -2.80 18.01
C THR A 2 -12.94 -2.01 17.73
N SER A 3 -13.59 -2.30 16.63
CA SER A 3 -14.93 -1.78 16.36
C SER A 3 -15.98 -2.72 16.96
N GLY A 4 -17.23 -2.30 16.92
CA GLY A 4 -18.31 -3.12 17.46
C GLY A 4 -18.51 -4.41 16.67
N VAL A 5 -18.93 -5.44 17.37
CA VAL A 5 -19.27 -6.72 16.74
C VAL A 5 -20.79 -6.85 16.63
N SER A 6 -21.24 -7.45 15.55
CA SER A 6 -22.66 -7.69 15.31
C SER A 6 -22.93 -9.20 15.38
N ARG A 7 -23.95 -9.58 16.15
CA ARG A 7 -24.36 -10.98 16.28
C ARG A 7 -25.67 -11.28 15.57
N ALA A 8 -26.24 -10.30 14.88
CA ALA A 8 -27.45 -10.47 14.10
C ALA A 8 -27.19 -9.92 12.70
N ALA A 9 -28.19 -9.86 11.87
CA ALA A 9 -28.04 -9.35 10.50
C ALA A 9 -27.91 -7.82 10.48
N GLN A 10 -26.89 -7.30 11.16
CA GLN A 10 -26.62 -5.87 11.25
C GLN A 10 -25.18 -5.58 10.87
N LEU A 11 -24.91 -4.35 10.53
CA LEU A 11 -23.59 -3.90 10.15
C LEU A 11 -22.69 -3.72 11.38
N SER A 12 -21.42 -4.08 11.26
CA SER A 12 -20.44 -3.76 12.30
C SER A 12 -20.05 -2.28 12.21
N GLY A 13 -19.42 -1.79 13.27
CA GLY A 13 -19.01 -0.39 13.32
C GLY A 13 -17.74 -0.11 12.53
N ASP A 14 -17.59 1.13 12.14
CA ASP A 14 -16.39 1.62 11.45
C ASP A 14 -15.32 2.06 12.45
N VAL A 15 -14.07 2.02 12.03
CA VAL A 15 -12.95 2.65 12.72
C VAL A 15 -12.31 3.64 11.76
N SER A 16 -12.14 4.88 12.21
CA SER A 16 -11.49 5.92 11.41
C SER A 16 -10.33 6.52 12.21
N VAL A 17 -9.16 6.61 11.59
CA VAL A 17 -7.99 7.25 12.17
C VAL A 17 -7.48 8.27 11.17
N ALA A 18 -7.44 9.52 11.54
CA ALA A 18 -7.07 10.60 10.64
C ALA A 18 -6.43 11.75 11.41
N SER A 19 -5.55 12.49 10.76
CA SER A 19 -5.12 13.79 11.27
C SER A 19 -6.15 14.84 10.86
N SER A 20 -6.18 15.95 11.58
CA SER A 20 -7.13 17.04 11.30
C SER A 20 -6.71 17.80 10.05
N ASP A 21 -7.69 18.41 9.41
CA ASP A 21 -7.45 19.33 8.31
C ASP A 21 -6.80 20.62 8.80
N ALA A 22 -5.97 21.22 7.97
CA ALA A 22 -5.50 22.59 8.18
C ALA A 22 -6.47 23.54 7.51
N SER A 23 -6.97 24.53 8.26
CA SER A 23 -8.15 25.28 7.81
C SER A 23 -7.82 26.42 6.85
N VAL A 24 -6.96 27.38 7.23
CA VAL A 24 -6.78 28.59 6.44
C VAL A 24 -5.39 28.68 5.84
N SER A 25 -4.36 28.48 6.62
CA SER A 25 -2.98 28.44 6.15
C SER A 25 -2.18 27.53 7.07
N GLY A 26 -1.34 26.72 6.48
CA GLY A 26 -0.55 25.76 7.24
C GLY A 26 -0.64 24.38 6.63
N SER A 27 0.00 23.43 7.26
CA SER A 27 0.05 22.05 6.83
C SER A 27 -0.72 21.14 7.77
N SER A 28 -1.36 20.13 7.26
CA SER A 28 -2.03 19.13 8.10
C SER A 28 -0.97 18.23 8.77
N GLY A 29 -1.41 17.47 9.77
CA GLY A 29 -0.54 16.59 10.51
C GLY A 29 -0.21 15.30 9.76
N SER A 30 0.82 14.62 10.22
CA SER A 30 1.23 13.33 9.69
C SER A 30 0.56 12.20 10.48
N LEU A 31 0.41 11.06 9.82
CA LEU A 31 0.08 9.80 10.48
C LEU A 31 1.21 8.83 10.23
N SER A 32 1.77 8.26 11.31
CA SER A 32 2.87 7.30 11.22
C SER A 32 2.47 6.00 11.91
N LEU A 33 2.69 4.88 11.23
CA LEU A 33 2.42 3.56 11.77
C LEU A 33 3.64 2.69 11.54
N SER A 34 4.28 2.27 12.62
CA SER A 34 5.54 1.51 12.54
C SER A 34 5.65 0.55 13.72
N THR A 35 6.44 -0.48 13.53
CA THR A 35 6.83 -1.37 14.61
C THR A 35 8.23 -1.00 15.10
N GLY A 36 8.55 -1.44 16.31
CA GLY A 36 9.84 -1.12 16.92
C GLY A 36 11.00 -1.91 16.33
N ALA A 37 12.20 -1.38 16.52
CA ALA A 37 13.42 -2.07 16.15
C ALA A 37 13.75 -3.18 17.16
N SER A 38 14.50 -4.17 16.73
CA SER A 38 14.99 -5.22 17.59
C SER A 38 16.52 -5.30 17.46
N ALA A 39 17.20 -5.36 18.58
CA ALA A 39 18.67 -5.41 18.60
C ALA A 39 19.20 -6.83 18.31
N ILE A 40 18.47 -7.88 18.68
CA ILE A 40 18.97 -9.24 18.57
C ILE A 40 18.02 -10.14 17.79
N GLY A 41 16.74 -10.02 18.01
CA GLY A 41 15.75 -10.89 17.36
C GLY A 41 15.11 -10.24 16.14
N ARG A 42 13.98 -10.80 15.69
CA ARG A 42 13.22 -10.23 14.57
C ARG A 42 12.38 -9.04 15.06
N SER A 43 12.28 -8.03 14.24
CA SER A 43 11.35 -6.93 14.49
C SER A 43 9.92 -7.36 14.20
N GLY A 44 8.95 -6.56 14.63
CA GLY A 44 7.54 -6.83 14.38
C GLY A 44 7.14 -6.58 12.93
N GLY A 45 6.02 -7.15 12.52
CA GLY A 45 5.44 -6.91 11.22
C GLY A 45 4.28 -5.94 11.27
N VAL A 46 3.97 -5.31 10.14
CA VAL A 46 2.74 -4.54 9.94
C VAL A 46 1.91 -5.28 8.90
N ALA A 47 0.63 -5.51 9.18
CA ALA A 47 -0.28 -6.18 8.25
C ALA A 47 -1.50 -5.28 8.00
N VAL A 48 -1.80 -5.05 6.73
CA VAL A 48 -3.00 -4.30 6.32
C VAL A 48 -3.77 -5.19 5.34
N SER A 49 -5.00 -5.55 5.70
CA SER A 49 -5.81 -6.44 4.87
C SER A 49 -7.29 -6.17 5.10
N SER A 50 -8.09 -6.42 4.09
CA SER A 50 -9.53 -6.47 4.25
C SER A 50 -9.95 -7.87 4.70
N GLY A 51 -11.14 -7.96 5.29
CA GLY A 51 -11.67 -9.24 5.76
C GLY A 51 -12.20 -10.10 4.63
N VAL A 52 -12.32 -11.37 4.93
CA VAL A 52 -12.91 -12.36 4.01
C VAL A 52 -14.44 -12.28 4.11
N SER A 53 -15.12 -12.45 2.99
CA SER A 53 -16.56 -12.59 2.94
C SER A 53 -16.90 -13.98 2.40
N SER A 54 -17.73 -14.73 3.12
CA SER A 54 -18.13 -16.06 2.68
C SER A 54 -19.43 -16.06 1.88
N GLY A 55 -20.21 -14.99 1.94
CA GLY A 55 -21.47 -14.91 1.21
C GLY A 55 -21.59 -13.71 0.28
N GLY A 56 -20.52 -12.97 0.07
CA GLY A 56 -20.57 -11.77 -0.76
C GLY A 56 -19.18 -11.37 -1.24
N ARG A 57 -19.04 -10.13 -1.65
CA ARG A 57 -17.75 -9.60 -2.11
C ARG A 57 -16.86 -9.26 -0.93
N GLY A 58 -15.58 -9.54 -1.06
CA GLY A 58 -14.59 -9.08 -0.10
C GLY A 58 -14.41 -7.56 -0.15
N GLY A 59 -13.91 -6.98 0.93
CA GLY A 59 -13.62 -5.56 0.99
C GLY A 59 -12.40 -5.19 0.16
N SER A 60 -12.23 -3.90 -0.10
CA SER A 60 -11.09 -3.37 -0.83
C SER A 60 -10.05 -2.80 0.12
N VAL A 61 -8.78 -2.84 -0.28
CA VAL A 61 -7.71 -2.06 0.32
C VAL A 61 -7.25 -1.05 -0.73
N ARG A 62 -7.16 0.22 -0.34
CA ARG A 62 -6.74 1.29 -1.24
C ARG A 62 -5.59 2.06 -0.62
N VAL A 63 -4.51 2.20 -1.37
CA VAL A 63 -3.38 3.05 -1.01
C VAL A 63 -3.21 4.07 -2.12
N ALA A 64 -3.30 5.36 -1.79
CA ALA A 64 -3.24 6.42 -2.78
C ALA A 64 -2.61 7.67 -2.17
N VAL A 65 -1.96 8.44 -3.01
CA VAL A 65 -1.42 9.75 -2.64
C VAL A 65 -2.39 10.82 -3.12
N GLY A 66 -2.72 11.77 -2.26
CA GLY A 66 -3.63 12.84 -2.61
C GLY A 66 -3.04 13.79 -3.66
N GLY A 67 -3.91 14.38 -4.44
CA GLY A 67 -3.49 15.36 -5.44
C GLY A 67 -3.22 16.72 -4.83
N GLY A 68 -2.42 17.52 -5.53
CA GLY A 68 -2.17 18.91 -5.18
C GLY A 68 -2.46 19.80 -6.38
N SER A 69 -2.77 21.06 -6.11
CA SER A 69 -3.06 22.04 -7.15
C SER A 69 -1.82 22.88 -7.50
N SER A 70 -0.74 22.76 -6.76
CA SER A 70 0.47 23.56 -6.94
C SER A 70 1.68 22.74 -6.55
N GLY A 71 2.75 22.85 -7.31
CA GLY A 71 3.98 22.10 -7.07
C GLY A 71 3.93 20.68 -7.61
N ALA A 72 4.95 19.92 -7.33
CA ALA A 72 5.04 18.52 -7.77
C ALA A 72 4.11 17.64 -6.94
N GLY A 73 3.64 16.58 -7.53
CA GLY A 73 2.82 15.59 -6.81
C GLY A 73 3.61 14.81 -5.78
N GLY A 74 2.92 14.26 -4.81
CA GLY A 74 3.55 13.42 -3.80
C GLY A 74 3.97 12.07 -4.35
N VAL A 75 4.84 11.39 -3.64
CA VAL A 75 5.43 10.11 -4.07
C VAL A 75 4.82 8.96 -3.28
N LEU A 76 4.48 7.87 -3.95
CA LEU A 76 4.20 6.58 -3.32
C LEU A 76 5.42 5.69 -3.54
N SER A 77 6.01 5.19 -2.45
CA SER A 77 7.20 4.35 -2.51
C SER A 77 6.94 3.02 -1.81
N LEU A 78 7.20 1.92 -2.50
CA LEU A 78 7.07 0.58 -1.96
C LEU A 78 8.40 -0.15 -2.15
N GLY A 79 8.99 -0.63 -1.07
CA GLY A 79 10.27 -1.30 -1.13
C GLY A 79 10.37 -2.43 -0.12
N ALA A 80 11.11 -3.46 -0.47
CA ALA A 80 11.42 -4.55 0.44
C ALA A 80 12.73 -4.26 1.16
N GLY A 81 12.96 -4.97 2.26
CA GLY A 81 14.14 -4.75 3.09
C GLY A 81 15.41 -5.32 2.49
N ALA A 82 16.51 -4.66 2.74
CA ALA A 82 17.83 -5.15 2.37
C ALA A 82 18.33 -6.17 3.38
N SER A 83 19.27 -7.00 2.95
CA SER A 83 19.99 -7.93 3.83
C SER A 83 21.47 -7.80 3.55
N SER A 84 22.29 -7.79 4.62
CA SER A 84 23.73 -7.78 4.47
C SER A 84 24.35 -9.18 4.38
N ASP A 85 23.60 -10.19 4.77
CA ASP A 85 24.16 -11.55 4.87
C ASP A 85 23.52 -12.56 3.96
N LEU A 86 22.23 -12.39 3.66
CA LEU A 86 21.45 -13.36 2.93
C LEU A 86 20.69 -12.67 1.82
N VAL A 87 19.62 -13.29 1.37
CA VAL A 87 18.81 -12.75 0.27
C VAL A 87 17.97 -11.57 0.76
N GLY A 88 17.92 -10.51 -0.01
CA GLY A 88 17.06 -9.38 0.27
C GLY A 88 15.59 -9.71 0.17
N GLY A 89 14.74 -8.85 0.72
CA GLY A 89 13.31 -9.06 0.71
C GLY A 89 12.72 -8.99 -0.70
N LYS A 90 11.56 -9.59 -0.89
CA LYS A 90 10.89 -9.68 -2.18
C LYS A 90 9.62 -8.83 -2.17
N VAL A 91 9.35 -8.14 -3.26
CA VAL A 91 8.05 -7.49 -3.50
C VAL A 91 7.28 -8.35 -4.49
N THR A 92 6.03 -8.68 -4.16
CA THR A 92 5.17 -9.45 -5.05
C THR A 92 3.87 -8.70 -5.30
N VAL A 93 3.50 -8.53 -6.56
CA VAL A 93 2.23 -7.93 -6.97
C VAL A 93 1.54 -8.92 -7.90
N SER A 94 0.30 -9.32 -7.57
CA SER A 94 -0.43 -10.29 -8.37
C SER A 94 -1.92 -9.98 -8.38
N GLY A 95 -2.58 -10.31 -9.46
CA GLY A 95 -4.04 -10.27 -9.52
C GLY A 95 -4.64 -11.45 -8.79
N GLY A 96 -5.89 -11.34 -8.41
CA GLY A 96 -6.62 -12.39 -7.75
C GLY A 96 -6.99 -13.53 -8.69
N SER A 97 -7.03 -14.75 -8.17
CA SER A 97 -7.47 -15.91 -8.95
C SER A 97 -8.98 -16.08 -8.84
N ALA A 98 -9.57 -16.70 -9.83
CA ALA A 98 -10.98 -17.07 -9.83
C ALA A 98 -11.10 -18.55 -10.19
N ALA A 99 -12.00 -19.25 -9.49
CA ALA A 99 -12.22 -20.67 -9.77
C ALA A 99 -13.16 -20.89 -10.95
N ALA A 100 -14.10 -19.97 -11.19
CA ALA A 100 -15.13 -20.16 -12.21
C ALA A 100 -15.28 -18.94 -13.14
N GLY A 101 -14.35 -18.01 -13.11
CA GLY A 101 -14.40 -16.82 -13.96
C GLY A 101 -13.00 -16.39 -14.35
N SER A 102 -12.88 -15.19 -14.89
CA SER A 102 -11.57 -14.66 -15.28
C SER A 102 -10.82 -14.15 -14.06
N GLY A 103 -9.52 -14.34 -14.04
CA GLY A 103 -8.66 -13.78 -12.99
C GLY A 103 -8.57 -12.27 -13.09
N GLY A 104 -8.15 -11.64 -12.01
CA GLY A 104 -7.97 -10.21 -11.94
C GLY A 104 -6.68 -9.76 -12.64
N ALA A 105 -6.75 -8.61 -13.31
CA ALA A 105 -5.60 -8.04 -14.00
C ALA A 105 -4.71 -7.23 -13.04
N VAL A 106 -3.44 -7.14 -13.37
CA VAL A 106 -2.51 -6.16 -12.82
C VAL A 106 -2.22 -5.15 -13.93
N SER A 107 -2.40 -3.87 -13.64
CA SER A 107 -2.18 -2.81 -14.62
C SER A 107 -1.20 -1.79 -14.05
N VAL A 108 -0.14 -1.48 -14.79
CA VAL A 108 0.87 -0.50 -14.40
C VAL A 108 1.03 0.47 -15.56
N SER A 109 0.90 1.76 -15.30
CA SER A 109 1.04 2.76 -16.37
C SER A 109 1.65 4.04 -15.83
N GLY A 110 2.36 4.75 -16.68
CA GLY A 110 2.82 6.10 -16.37
C GLY A 110 1.67 7.09 -16.45
N GLY A 111 1.81 8.21 -15.79
CA GLY A 111 0.81 9.26 -15.79
C GLY A 111 0.78 10.03 -17.11
N THR A 112 -0.37 10.62 -17.42
CA THR A 112 -0.50 11.45 -18.63
C THR A 112 -0.09 12.88 -18.35
N GLY A 113 0.52 13.54 -19.34
CA GLY A 113 0.79 14.96 -19.30
C GLY A 113 -0.13 15.67 -20.29
N ALA A 114 -0.81 16.72 -19.84
CA ALA A 114 -1.75 17.44 -20.69
C ALA A 114 -1.04 18.47 -21.56
N SER A 115 0.05 19.06 -21.06
CA SER A 115 0.81 20.10 -21.77
C SER A 115 2.30 19.77 -21.87
N ALA A 116 2.68 18.56 -21.53
CA ALA A 116 4.07 18.11 -21.58
C ALA A 116 4.09 16.59 -21.74
N ALA A 117 5.26 16.00 -21.76
CA ALA A 117 5.40 14.56 -21.94
C ALA A 117 4.77 13.79 -20.76
N GLY A 118 4.25 12.64 -21.04
CA GLY A 118 3.75 11.74 -20.00
C GLY A 118 4.90 11.11 -19.22
N GLY A 119 4.56 10.52 -18.08
CA GLY A 119 5.52 9.84 -17.23
C GLY A 119 5.96 8.50 -17.82
N GLY A 120 7.22 8.20 -17.68
CA GLY A 120 7.76 6.91 -18.13
C GLY A 120 7.48 5.78 -17.14
N LEU A 121 7.52 4.56 -17.64
CA LEU A 121 7.55 3.34 -16.85
C LEU A 121 8.91 2.69 -17.07
N SER A 122 9.63 2.42 -16.01
CA SER A 122 10.95 1.80 -16.08
C SER A 122 10.98 0.53 -15.24
N LEU A 123 11.38 -0.56 -15.83
CA LEU A 123 11.58 -1.84 -15.13
C LEU A 123 13.01 -2.30 -15.40
N THR A 124 13.77 -2.47 -14.35
CA THR A 124 15.17 -2.90 -14.47
C THR A 124 15.45 -4.07 -13.54
N SER A 125 16.28 -4.97 -13.98
CA SER A 125 16.76 -6.04 -13.12
C SER A 125 17.93 -5.55 -12.28
N GLY A 126 18.16 -6.21 -11.15
CA GLY A 126 19.31 -5.89 -10.33
C GLY A 126 20.61 -6.39 -10.99
N SER A 127 21.71 -5.70 -10.69
CA SER A 127 23.03 -6.12 -11.13
C SER A 127 23.71 -6.91 -10.02
N GLY A 128 24.51 -7.91 -10.41
CA GLY A 128 25.31 -8.69 -9.49
C GLY A 128 26.77 -8.62 -9.87
N THR A 129 27.63 -8.65 -8.87
CA THR A 129 29.08 -8.67 -9.09
C THR A 129 29.66 -10.06 -8.86
N GLY A 130 28.84 -11.07 -8.49
CA GLY A 130 29.28 -12.45 -8.35
C GLY A 130 29.55 -13.08 -9.70
N SER A 131 30.60 -13.98 -9.75
CA SER A 131 30.89 -14.75 -10.96
C SER A 131 30.09 -16.05 -10.94
N UNK A 132 29.86 -16.15 -12.03
CA UNK A 132 29.07 -17.33 -12.17
C UNK A 132 29.69 -18.47 -12.24
#